data_190d9098fb4bc1c63eaf1574acaacda0
#
_entry.id   190d9098fb4bc1c63eaf1574acaacda0
#
_cell.length_a   1.000
_cell.length_b   1.000
_cell.length_c   1.000
_cell.angle_alpha   90.00
_cell.angle_beta   90.00
_cell.angle_gamma   90.00
#
_symmetry.space_group_name_H-M   'P 1'
#
loop_
_entity.id
_entity.type
_entity.pdbx_description
1 polymer ?
#
loop_
_entity_poly.entity_id
_entity_poly.type
_entity_poly.pdbx_seq_one_letter_code
_entity_poly.pdbx_strand_id
1 'polypeptide(L)'
;MPIKLLPLTRRQFGKRAVAVGGAALLTSNASAALDGESTELDQNRVVLLADTHISADPSRSYPGTKWPGSPVGDDEHESVNMAESLAETAKRIIALEPRPVHLILNGDCAFSSGKVAEYKEFLRLVEPVRAAGVTVHVTIGNHDNRDNLWKTLPFLRKDQIGLQAEVVELEHANLVLLDSGRKGILGEKQLNWLANELDERSDKPALIFGHFNPYPNRGVRPIKGMQDGASLLKLLGEREHARAYFYGHTHEWQHDRRGHLNLINQPAVSYYFGKGIAHGWVDMRLTDGLAQLKLQCINRNHKQHGDRREIKLTT
;
A
#
# COMPACT_ATOMS: atom_id res chain seq x y z
N MET A 1 22.48 -18.30 -50.09
CA MET A 1 22.45 -19.09 -48.84
C MET A 1 22.49 -18.13 -47.69
N PRO A 2 21.50 -18.08 -46.84
CA PRO A 2 21.53 -17.19 -45.66
C PRO A 2 22.28 -17.86 -44.51
N ILE A 3 23.21 -17.14 -43.92
CA ILE A 3 24.01 -17.57 -42.75
C ILE A 3 23.11 -17.48 -41.50
N LYS A 4 22.82 -18.63 -40.89
CA LYS A 4 22.19 -18.70 -39.56
C LYS A 4 23.19 -18.38 -38.48
N LEU A 5 23.02 -17.25 -37.81
CA LEU A 5 23.71 -16.93 -36.57
C LEU A 5 23.00 -17.62 -35.39
N LEU A 6 23.69 -18.47 -34.65
CA LEU A 6 23.20 -19.10 -33.43
C LEU A 6 23.33 -18.10 -32.25
N PRO A 7 22.39 -18.08 -31.29
CA PRO A 7 22.45 -17.17 -30.15
C PRO A 7 23.57 -17.59 -29.17
N LEU A 8 24.39 -16.64 -28.79
CA LEU A 8 25.45 -16.81 -27.79
C LEU A 8 24.86 -16.88 -26.37
N THR A 9 25.33 -17.84 -25.58
CA THR A 9 24.93 -17.98 -24.17
C THR A 9 25.61 -16.94 -23.28
N ARG A 10 25.00 -16.57 -22.15
CA ARG A 10 25.48 -15.57 -21.18
C ARG A 10 26.91 -15.76 -20.72
N ARG A 11 27.47 -16.97 -20.83
CA ARG A 11 28.83 -17.30 -20.41
C ARG A 11 29.90 -16.91 -21.44
N GLN A 12 29.51 -16.60 -22.68
CA GLN A 12 30.44 -16.25 -23.78
C GLN A 12 30.62 -14.73 -23.93
N PHE A 13 29.77 -13.92 -23.28
CA PHE A 13 29.87 -12.46 -23.33
C PHE A 13 30.98 -11.90 -22.40
N GLY A 14 31.40 -12.64 -21.39
CA GLY A 14 32.38 -12.19 -20.38
C GLY A 14 33.88 -12.31 -20.76
N LYS A 15 34.23 -12.83 -21.94
CA LYS A 15 35.65 -13.15 -22.28
C LYS A 15 36.28 -12.34 -23.41
N ARG A 16 35.66 -11.25 -23.87
CA ARG A 16 36.23 -10.43 -24.98
C ARG A 16 36.40 -8.94 -24.68
N ALA A 17 36.60 -8.56 -23.44
CA ALA A 17 36.91 -7.17 -23.07
C ALA A 17 38.21 -7.09 -22.23
N VAL A 18 39.34 -7.58 -22.78
CA VAL A 18 40.67 -7.19 -22.29
C VAL A 18 41.60 -7.21 -23.50
N ALA A 19 41.98 -6.06 -23.98
CA ALA A 19 43.25 -5.64 -24.53
C ALA A 19 43.09 -4.52 -25.57
N VAL A 20 43.18 -3.28 -25.15
CA VAL A 20 43.91 -2.23 -25.86
C VAL A 20 44.51 -1.31 -24.80
N GLY A 21 45.80 -1.32 -24.66
CA GLY A 21 46.53 -0.41 -23.79
C GLY A 21 46.77 0.93 -24.46
N GLY A 22 46.94 1.97 -23.65
CA GLY A 22 47.32 3.31 -24.08
C GLY A 22 47.44 4.24 -22.88
N ALA A 23 48.65 4.56 -22.50
CA ALA A 23 48.98 5.50 -21.43
C ALA A 23 48.51 6.92 -21.76
N ALA A 24 47.98 7.64 -20.78
CA ALA A 24 48.12 9.10 -20.68
C ALA A 24 47.58 9.66 -19.36
N LEU A 25 48.49 10.32 -18.65
CA LEU A 25 48.36 11.54 -17.86
C LEU A 25 47.38 11.57 -16.66
N LEU A 26 48.00 11.53 -15.51
CA LEU A 26 47.50 11.97 -14.21
C LEU A 26 47.04 13.42 -14.26
N THR A 27 45.73 13.66 -14.19
CA THR A 27 45.18 14.87 -13.62
C THR A 27 44.31 14.44 -12.44
N SER A 28 44.76 14.80 -11.26
CA SER A 28 44.02 14.64 -10.00
C SER A 28 42.81 15.54 -9.98
N ASN A 29 41.67 15.03 -10.44
CA ASN A 29 40.38 15.56 -10.03
C ASN A 29 39.88 14.65 -8.90
N ALA A 30 39.97 15.15 -7.68
CA ALA A 30 39.25 14.60 -6.55
C ALA A 30 37.76 14.73 -6.84
N SER A 31 37.19 13.73 -7.52
CA SER A 31 35.78 13.49 -7.51
C SER A 31 35.47 13.04 -6.09
N ALA A 32 34.89 13.94 -5.28
CA ALA A 32 34.24 13.54 -4.05
C ALA A 32 33.18 12.51 -4.45
N ALA A 33 33.51 11.25 -4.28
CA ALA A 33 32.53 10.19 -4.24
C ALA A 33 31.56 10.58 -3.11
N LEU A 34 30.38 11.01 -3.48
CA LEU A 34 29.24 10.93 -2.57
C LEU A 34 29.10 9.43 -2.30
N ASP A 35 29.65 8.99 -1.19
CA ASP A 35 29.32 7.71 -0.56
C ASP A 35 27.83 7.80 -0.22
N GLY A 36 26.98 7.56 -1.22
CA GLY A 36 25.58 7.25 -1.02
C GLY A 36 25.56 5.91 -0.32
N GLU A 37 25.46 5.90 1.00
CA GLU A 37 25.12 4.71 1.77
C GLU A 37 23.93 4.07 1.08
N SER A 38 24.14 2.92 0.46
CA SER A 38 23.08 2.09 -0.10
C SER A 38 22.27 1.61 1.09
N THR A 39 21.18 2.30 1.39
CA THR A 39 20.29 1.91 2.49
C THR A 39 19.80 0.49 2.19
N GLU A 40 20.14 -0.45 3.06
CA GLU A 40 19.72 -1.84 2.96
C GLU A 40 18.19 -1.93 2.90
N LEU A 41 17.68 -2.73 1.95
CA LEU A 41 16.26 -3.00 1.80
C LEU A 41 15.88 -4.21 2.68
N ASP A 42 14.89 -4.05 3.55
CA ASP A 42 14.32 -5.14 4.35
C ASP A 42 13.19 -5.82 3.57
N GLN A 43 13.44 -7.03 3.08
CA GLN A 43 12.49 -7.82 2.30
C GLN A 43 11.23 -8.21 3.08
N ASN A 44 11.29 -8.15 4.41
CA ASN A 44 10.21 -8.50 5.32
C ASN A 44 9.56 -7.27 5.97
N ARG A 45 9.89 -6.05 5.48
CA ARG A 45 9.29 -4.80 5.94
C ARG A 45 8.37 -4.23 4.88
N VAL A 46 7.11 -4.02 5.26
CA VAL A 46 6.05 -3.51 4.38
C VAL A 46 5.41 -2.29 5.04
N VAL A 47 5.31 -1.20 4.30
CA VAL A 47 4.57 -0.02 4.78
C VAL A 47 3.14 -0.06 4.24
N LEU A 48 2.18 0.20 5.12
CA LEU A 48 0.76 0.16 4.80
C LEU A 48 0.17 1.58 4.93
N LEU A 49 -0.37 2.08 3.85
CA LEU A 49 -1.11 3.33 3.76
C LEU A 49 -2.55 3.03 3.33
N ALA A 50 -3.49 3.88 3.72
CA ALA A 50 -4.87 3.88 3.21
C ALA A 50 -5.37 5.32 3.07
N ASP A 51 -6.37 5.54 2.24
CA ASP A 51 -7.15 6.76 2.23
C ASP A 51 -6.28 8.03 2.11
N THR A 52 -5.47 8.11 1.06
CA THR A 52 -4.60 9.28 0.81
C THR A 52 -5.36 10.46 0.24
N HIS A 53 -6.47 10.23 -0.45
CA HIS A 53 -7.41 11.24 -0.97
C HIS A 53 -6.73 12.43 -1.67
N ILE A 54 -5.85 12.16 -2.62
CA ILE A 54 -5.09 13.20 -3.30
C ILE A 54 -5.94 13.94 -4.32
N SER A 55 -6.07 15.26 -4.11
CA SER A 55 -6.74 16.18 -5.02
C SER A 55 -5.81 16.58 -6.17
N ALA A 56 -6.39 16.93 -7.32
CA ALA A 56 -5.67 17.58 -8.42
C ALA A 56 -5.14 18.99 -8.02
N ASP A 57 -5.74 19.61 -7.02
CA ASP A 57 -5.26 20.84 -6.39
C ASP A 57 -4.47 20.48 -5.13
N PRO A 58 -3.13 20.64 -5.12
CA PRO A 58 -2.30 20.29 -3.99
C PRO A 58 -2.50 21.20 -2.76
N SER A 59 -3.15 22.35 -2.92
CA SER A 59 -3.49 23.24 -1.80
C SER A 59 -4.75 22.83 -1.06
N ARG A 60 -5.48 21.83 -1.57
CA ARG A 60 -6.75 21.38 -0.97
C ARG A 60 -6.54 20.78 0.41
N SER A 61 -7.32 21.29 1.36
CA SER A 61 -7.36 20.80 2.73
C SER A 61 -8.75 20.29 3.10
N TYR A 62 -8.85 19.36 4.06
CA TYR A 62 -10.08 18.86 4.64
C TYR A 62 -10.04 19.09 6.17
N PRO A 63 -11.11 19.58 6.82
CA PRO A 63 -12.45 19.87 6.32
C PRO A 63 -12.63 21.30 5.72
N GLY A 64 -11.74 21.76 4.87
CA GLY A 64 -11.77 23.11 4.27
C GLY A 64 -13.04 23.48 3.48
N THR A 65 -13.94 22.52 3.22
CA THR A 65 -15.25 22.79 2.62
C THR A 65 -16.31 21.91 3.27
N LYS A 66 -17.36 22.55 3.80
CA LYS A 66 -18.58 21.84 4.23
C LYS A 66 -19.16 21.07 3.04
N TRP A 67 -19.30 19.76 3.16
CA TRP A 67 -20.00 18.94 2.21
C TRP A 67 -21.37 18.53 2.78
N PRO A 68 -22.39 18.23 1.97
CA PRO A 68 -23.66 17.72 2.47
C PRO A 68 -23.45 16.45 3.32
N GLY A 69 -23.82 16.50 4.59
CA GLY A 69 -23.65 15.39 5.54
C GLY A 69 -22.36 15.43 6.37
N SER A 70 -21.48 16.45 6.23
CA SER A 70 -20.43 16.65 7.22
C SER A 70 -21.07 17.03 8.58
N PRO A 71 -20.51 16.57 9.73
CA PRO A 71 -20.96 17.03 11.03
C PRO A 71 -20.86 18.55 11.08
N VAL A 72 -21.99 19.23 11.22
CA VAL A 72 -22.02 20.68 11.34
C VAL A 72 -21.52 21.02 12.74
N GLY A 73 -20.44 21.80 12.83
CA GLY A 73 -20.03 22.41 14.08
C GLY A 73 -18.82 21.80 14.76
N ASP A 74 -18.11 20.86 14.15
CA ASP A 74 -16.79 20.45 14.67
C ASP A 74 -15.71 21.47 14.25
N ASP A 75 -15.72 22.62 14.93
CA ASP A 75 -14.62 23.61 14.85
C ASP A 75 -13.28 23.07 15.43
N GLU A 76 -13.29 21.80 15.85
CA GLU A 76 -12.17 21.14 16.52
C GLU A 76 -11.32 20.26 15.60
N HIS A 77 -11.66 20.14 14.31
CA HIS A 77 -10.82 19.43 13.36
C HIS A 77 -9.81 20.39 12.74
N GLU A 78 -8.54 20.14 13.04
CA GLU A 78 -7.46 20.80 12.30
C GLU A 78 -7.64 20.49 10.80
N SER A 79 -7.56 21.54 9.99
CA SER A 79 -7.58 21.37 8.53
C SER A 79 -6.33 20.62 8.10
N VAL A 80 -6.50 19.50 7.41
CA VAL A 80 -5.40 18.66 6.93
C VAL A 80 -5.22 18.87 5.43
N ASN A 81 -4.02 19.30 5.02
CA ASN A 81 -3.63 19.27 3.61
C ASN A 81 -3.18 17.84 3.26
N MET A 82 -3.93 17.17 2.39
CA MET A 82 -3.73 15.77 2.05
C MET A 82 -2.41 15.55 1.26
N ALA A 83 -2.04 16.51 0.40
CA ALA A 83 -0.79 16.43 -0.35
C ALA A 83 0.44 16.58 0.57
N GLU A 84 0.38 17.51 1.53
CA GLU A 84 1.45 17.69 2.54
C GLU A 84 1.57 16.45 3.44
N SER A 85 0.45 15.86 3.87
CA SER A 85 0.44 14.64 4.68
C SER A 85 1.10 13.47 3.96
N LEU A 86 0.78 13.26 2.66
CA LEU A 86 1.41 12.20 1.88
C LEU A 86 2.89 12.49 1.60
N ALA A 87 3.25 13.75 1.29
CA ALA A 87 4.64 14.14 1.06
C ALA A 87 5.52 13.93 2.32
N GLU A 88 5.01 14.29 3.50
CA GLU A 88 5.69 14.05 4.77
C GLU A 88 5.80 12.54 5.07
N THR A 89 4.73 11.78 4.81
CA THR A 89 4.75 10.32 4.94
C THR A 89 5.80 9.70 4.02
N ALA A 90 5.88 10.12 2.76
CA ALA A 90 6.88 9.65 1.81
C ALA A 90 8.32 9.91 2.30
N LYS A 91 8.61 11.09 2.81
CA LYS A 91 9.92 11.42 3.41
C LYS A 91 10.26 10.48 4.58
N ARG A 92 9.29 10.23 5.48
CA ARG A 92 9.51 9.33 6.62
C ARG A 92 9.74 7.89 6.20
N ILE A 93 9.05 7.41 5.16
CA ILE A 93 9.23 6.06 4.62
C ILE A 93 10.64 5.90 4.03
N ILE A 94 11.09 6.88 3.25
CA ILE A 94 12.43 6.85 2.64
C ILE A 94 13.54 6.86 3.70
N ALA A 95 13.31 7.53 4.82
CA ALA A 95 14.24 7.63 5.95
C ALA A 95 14.19 6.42 6.91
N LEU A 96 13.39 5.39 6.63
CA LEU A 96 13.39 4.18 7.46
C LEU A 96 14.65 3.35 7.24
N GLU A 97 15.23 2.84 8.31
CA GLU A 97 16.41 1.98 8.28
C GLU A 97 16.14 0.65 9.03
N PRO A 98 16.37 -0.51 8.39
CA PRO A 98 16.48 -0.68 6.95
C PRO A 98 15.19 -0.24 6.22
N ARG A 99 15.32 0.16 4.94
CA ARG A 99 14.18 0.66 4.17
C ARG A 99 13.21 -0.48 3.81
N PRO A 100 11.88 -0.26 3.81
CA PRO A 100 10.93 -1.27 3.36
C PRO A 100 11.08 -1.54 1.86
N VAL A 101 10.84 -2.77 1.44
CA VAL A 101 10.85 -3.14 0.01
C VAL A 101 9.48 -2.94 -0.62
N HIS A 102 8.40 -2.98 0.16
CA HIS A 102 7.03 -2.84 -0.32
C HIS A 102 6.27 -1.73 0.40
N LEU A 103 5.44 -1.03 -0.36
CA LEU A 103 4.43 -0.09 0.13
C LEU A 103 3.08 -0.50 -0.45
N ILE A 104 2.08 -0.73 0.39
CA ILE A 104 0.69 -1.00 0.00
C ILE A 104 -0.15 0.24 0.28
N LEU A 105 -0.83 0.73 -0.74
CA LEU A 105 -1.86 1.77 -0.67
C LEU A 105 -3.23 1.10 -0.76
N ASN A 106 -3.92 1.03 0.36
CA ASN A 106 -5.17 0.26 0.48
C ASN A 106 -6.39 1.10 0.12
N GLY A 107 -6.44 1.55 -1.15
CA GLY A 107 -7.56 2.27 -1.75
C GLY A 107 -7.66 3.75 -1.39
N ASP A 108 -8.60 4.42 -2.06
CA ASP A 108 -8.88 5.84 -1.97
C ASP A 108 -7.61 6.71 -2.16
N CYS A 109 -6.90 6.40 -3.26
CA CYS A 109 -5.75 7.20 -3.68
C CYS A 109 -6.17 8.59 -4.14
N ALA A 110 -7.31 8.69 -4.84
CA ALA A 110 -7.87 9.92 -5.35
C ALA A 110 -8.87 10.57 -4.38
N PHE A 111 -8.97 11.91 -4.43
CA PHE A 111 -9.87 12.67 -3.55
C PHE A 111 -11.35 12.50 -3.91
N SER A 112 -11.69 12.57 -5.21
CA SER A 112 -13.09 12.68 -5.60
C SER A 112 -13.63 11.43 -6.30
N SER A 113 -13.17 11.19 -7.51
CA SER A 113 -13.71 10.13 -8.38
C SER A 113 -12.67 9.44 -9.25
N GLY A 114 -11.41 9.56 -8.89
CA GLY A 114 -10.29 8.97 -9.63
C GLY A 114 -10.07 9.64 -10.99
N LYS A 115 -10.04 10.97 -11.00
CA LYS A 115 -9.73 11.74 -12.22
C LYS A 115 -8.25 11.59 -12.57
N VAL A 116 -7.91 11.63 -13.85
CA VAL A 116 -6.53 11.57 -14.32
C VAL A 116 -5.63 12.63 -13.66
N ALA A 117 -6.16 13.84 -13.42
CA ALA A 117 -5.40 14.91 -12.76
C ALA A 117 -5.08 14.59 -11.29
N GLU A 118 -5.99 13.89 -10.58
CA GLU A 118 -5.75 13.43 -9.20
C GLU A 118 -4.64 12.38 -9.17
N TYR A 119 -4.64 11.42 -10.10
CA TYR A 119 -3.58 10.42 -10.18
C TYR A 119 -2.23 10.97 -10.65
N LYS A 120 -2.21 12.05 -11.45
CA LYS A 120 -0.94 12.75 -11.78
C LYS A 120 -0.32 13.38 -10.54
N GLU A 121 -1.13 14.00 -9.69
CA GLU A 121 -0.64 14.56 -8.43
C GLU A 121 -0.25 13.46 -7.44
N PHE A 122 -1.04 12.39 -7.33
CA PHE A 122 -0.68 11.21 -6.55
C PHE A 122 0.66 10.62 -6.99
N LEU A 123 0.90 10.45 -8.30
CA LEU A 123 2.18 9.98 -8.83
C LEU A 123 3.34 10.87 -8.37
N ARG A 124 3.19 12.19 -8.51
CA ARG A 124 4.22 13.15 -8.09
C ARG A 124 4.64 12.96 -6.63
N LEU A 125 3.67 12.63 -5.76
CA LEU A 125 3.90 12.46 -4.32
C LEU A 125 4.50 11.10 -3.96
N VAL A 126 4.18 10.03 -4.70
CA VAL A 126 4.71 8.67 -4.44
C VAL A 126 5.99 8.35 -5.21
N GLU A 127 6.31 9.10 -6.26
CA GLU A 127 7.50 8.88 -7.08
C GLU A 127 8.82 8.88 -6.28
N PRO A 128 9.02 9.77 -5.29
CA PRO A 128 10.23 9.71 -4.46
C PRO A 128 10.41 8.37 -3.73
N VAL A 129 9.31 7.74 -3.27
CA VAL A 129 9.34 6.43 -2.62
C VAL A 129 9.73 5.34 -3.62
N ARG A 130 9.17 5.37 -4.83
CA ARG A 130 9.53 4.46 -5.92
C ARG A 130 11.00 4.61 -6.34
N ALA A 131 11.44 5.86 -6.51
CA ALA A 131 12.83 6.19 -6.88
C ALA A 131 13.83 5.71 -5.80
N ALA A 132 13.39 5.59 -4.55
CA ALA A 132 14.17 5.03 -3.46
C ALA A 132 14.21 3.48 -3.43
N GLY A 133 13.65 2.80 -4.46
CA GLY A 133 13.67 1.34 -4.61
C GLY A 133 12.48 0.61 -3.96
N VAL A 134 11.49 1.32 -3.43
CA VAL A 134 10.31 0.71 -2.81
C VAL A 134 9.27 0.37 -3.88
N THR A 135 8.82 -0.88 -3.93
CA THR A 135 7.75 -1.30 -4.83
C THR A 135 6.40 -0.87 -4.28
N VAL A 136 5.61 -0.14 -5.10
CA VAL A 136 4.29 0.35 -4.72
C VAL A 136 3.20 -0.57 -5.26
N HIS A 137 2.26 -0.94 -4.39
CA HIS A 137 1.07 -1.72 -4.70
C HIS A 137 -0.18 -0.93 -4.30
N VAL A 138 -1.28 -1.07 -5.04
CA VAL A 138 -2.51 -0.30 -4.83
C VAL A 138 -3.73 -1.20 -4.94
N THR A 139 -4.67 -1.09 -3.99
CA THR A 139 -6.04 -1.58 -4.13
C THR A 139 -6.96 -0.45 -4.62
N ILE A 140 -8.19 -0.78 -5.00
CA ILE A 140 -9.18 0.20 -5.48
C ILE A 140 -10.19 0.51 -4.36
N GLY A 141 -10.36 1.80 -4.04
CA GLY A 141 -11.38 2.29 -3.12
C GLY A 141 -12.57 2.95 -3.85
N ASN A 142 -13.50 3.52 -3.06
CA ASN A 142 -14.72 4.11 -3.64
C ASN A 142 -14.48 5.47 -4.33
N HIS A 143 -13.40 6.14 -4.02
CA HIS A 143 -12.97 7.37 -4.69
C HIS A 143 -12.10 7.11 -5.93
N ASP A 144 -11.68 5.87 -6.16
CA ASP A 144 -10.81 5.52 -7.27
C ASP A 144 -11.57 5.18 -8.56
N ASN A 145 -10.85 5.28 -9.69
CA ASN A 145 -11.27 4.82 -11.00
C ASN A 145 -10.15 3.97 -11.61
N ARG A 146 -10.37 2.67 -11.73
CA ARG A 146 -9.38 1.69 -12.20
C ARG A 146 -8.80 2.05 -13.57
N ASP A 147 -9.64 2.41 -14.53
CA ASP A 147 -9.19 2.70 -15.88
C ASP A 147 -8.31 3.94 -15.95
N ASN A 148 -8.68 4.99 -15.20
CA ASN A 148 -7.86 6.20 -15.08
C ASN A 148 -6.56 5.93 -14.31
N LEU A 149 -6.60 5.09 -13.26
CA LEU A 149 -5.40 4.66 -12.54
C LEU A 149 -4.45 3.96 -13.52
N TRP A 150 -4.90 2.94 -14.22
CA TRP A 150 -4.09 2.18 -15.18
C TRP A 150 -3.56 3.02 -16.32
N LYS A 151 -4.37 3.98 -16.80
CA LYS A 151 -3.95 4.94 -17.84
C LYS A 151 -2.83 5.86 -17.35
N THR A 152 -2.90 6.31 -16.09
CA THR A 152 -1.97 7.31 -15.54
C THR A 152 -0.73 6.67 -14.92
N LEU A 153 -0.90 5.52 -14.30
CA LEU A 153 0.14 4.75 -13.61
C LEU A 153 0.21 3.30 -14.16
N PRO A 154 0.64 3.11 -15.41
CA PRO A 154 0.60 1.79 -16.04
C PRO A 154 1.46 0.74 -15.34
N PHE A 155 2.48 1.14 -14.59
CA PHE A 155 3.31 0.24 -13.79
C PHE A 155 2.56 -0.39 -12.60
N LEU A 156 1.44 0.20 -12.15
CA LEU A 156 0.58 -0.36 -11.10
C LEU A 156 -0.45 -1.36 -11.63
N ARG A 157 -0.61 -1.46 -12.96
CA ARG A 157 -1.62 -2.34 -13.55
C ARG A 157 -1.28 -3.80 -13.28
N LYS A 158 -2.19 -4.52 -12.63
CA LYS A 158 -2.04 -5.94 -12.28
C LYS A 158 -2.99 -6.88 -13.02
N ASP A 159 -4.06 -6.43 -13.53
CA ASP A 159 -5.00 -7.08 -14.48
C ASP A 159 -5.09 -8.63 -14.40
N GLN A 160 -5.03 -9.18 -13.19
CA GLN A 160 -5.01 -10.63 -12.97
C GLN A 160 -6.29 -11.32 -13.51
N ILE A 161 -7.43 -10.72 -13.25
CA ILE A 161 -8.73 -11.24 -13.69
C ILE A 161 -9.58 -10.12 -14.29
N GLY A 162 -8.96 -9.13 -14.95
CA GLY A 162 -9.60 -7.90 -15.38
C GLY A 162 -9.86 -6.92 -14.22
N LEU A 163 -9.18 -7.11 -13.09
CA LEU A 163 -9.28 -6.32 -11.86
C LEU A 163 -7.88 -5.92 -11.36
N GLN A 164 -7.83 -4.90 -10.50
CA GLN A 164 -6.60 -4.50 -9.81
C GLN A 164 -6.36 -5.43 -8.61
N ALA A 165 -6.10 -6.69 -8.90
CA ALA A 165 -5.86 -7.73 -7.90
C ALA A 165 -4.50 -8.37 -8.14
N GLU A 166 -3.79 -8.74 -7.08
CA GLU A 166 -2.48 -9.39 -7.15
C GLU A 166 -2.16 -10.20 -5.90
N VAL A 167 -1.23 -11.15 -6.04
CA VAL A 167 -0.56 -11.81 -4.92
C VAL A 167 0.90 -11.38 -4.94
N VAL A 168 1.41 -10.91 -3.79
CA VAL A 168 2.82 -10.61 -3.56
C VAL A 168 3.36 -11.65 -2.59
N GLU A 169 4.23 -12.52 -3.09
CA GLU A 169 4.82 -13.58 -2.28
C GLU A 169 6.05 -13.05 -1.53
N LEU A 170 6.00 -13.07 -0.21
CA LEU A 170 7.13 -12.76 0.67
C LEU A 170 7.63 -14.03 1.37
N GLU A 171 8.76 -13.94 2.03
CA GLU A 171 9.35 -15.06 2.75
C GLU A 171 8.39 -15.64 3.81
N HIS A 172 7.80 -14.78 4.64
CA HIS A 172 7.01 -15.18 5.80
C HIS A 172 5.49 -15.12 5.61
N ALA A 173 4.99 -14.49 4.54
CA ALA A 173 3.56 -14.39 4.26
C ALA A 173 3.29 -14.07 2.80
N ASN A 174 2.11 -14.45 2.31
CA ASN A 174 1.56 -13.99 1.05
C ASN A 174 0.67 -12.76 1.31
N LEU A 175 0.85 -11.69 0.53
CA LEU A 175 0.01 -10.50 0.57
C LEU A 175 -0.96 -10.57 -0.61
N VAL A 176 -2.26 -10.64 -0.34
CA VAL A 176 -3.30 -10.75 -1.38
C VAL A 176 -4.08 -9.45 -1.44
N LEU A 177 -3.97 -8.74 -2.55
CA LEU A 177 -4.63 -7.45 -2.76
C LEU A 177 -5.89 -7.63 -3.60
N LEU A 178 -6.99 -7.04 -3.13
CA LEU A 178 -8.33 -7.17 -3.71
C LEU A 178 -8.81 -5.83 -4.29
N ASP A 179 -9.60 -5.92 -5.34
CA ASP A 179 -10.28 -4.79 -5.97
C ASP A 179 -11.78 -4.84 -5.66
N SER A 180 -12.21 -4.12 -4.65
CA SER A 180 -13.63 -4.02 -4.29
C SER A 180 -14.41 -2.99 -5.12
N GLY A 181 -13.72 -2.32 -6.06
CA GLY A 181 -14.31 -1.29 -6.91
C GLY A 181 -14.97 -0.17 -6.11
N ARG A 182 -15.62 0.75 -6.81
CA ARG A 182 -16.29 1.90 -6.19
C ARG A 182 -17.50 1.55 -5.32
N LYS A 183 -18.06 0.37 -5.47
CA LYS A 183 -19.29 -0.04 -4.82
C LYS A 183 -19.09 -0.94 -3.59
N GLY A 184 -17.84 -1.32 -3.31
CA GLY A 184 -17.54 -2.28 -2.25
C GLY A 184 -18.14 -3.66 -2.54
N ILE A 185 -17.88 -4.17 -3.75
CA ILE A 185 -18.32 -5.51 -4.18
C ILE A 185 -17.11 -6.21 -4.81
N LEU A 186 -16.76 -7.37 -4.29
CA LEU A 186 -15.75 -8.25 -4.90
C LEU A 186 -16.35 -9.03 -6.07
N GLY A 187 -17.58 -9.50 -5.90
CA GLY A 187 -18.28 -10.36 -6.84
C GLY A 187 -17.75 -11.80 -6.86
N GLU A 188 -18.55 -12.69 -7.41
CA GLU A 188 -18.27 -14.13 -7.45
C GLU A 188 -16.93 -14.46 -8.12
N LYS A 189 -16.62 -13.79 -9.23
CA LYS A 189 -15.38 -14.02 -9.98
C LYS A 189 -14.14 -13.78 -9.11
N GLN A 190 -14.09 -12.67 -8.35
CA GLN A 190 -12.94 -12.37 -7.50
C GLN A 190 -12.92 -13.20 -6.23
N LEU A 191 -14.08 -13.53 -5.65
CA LEU A 191 -14.16 -14.44 -4.50
C LEU A 191 -13.65 -15.85 -4.88
N ASN A 192 -14.01 -16.37 -6.06
CA ASN A 192 -13.49 -17.64 -6.55
C ASN A 192 -11.99 -17.58 -6.84
N TRP A 193 -11.50 -16.49 -7.43
CA TRP A 193 -10.07 -16.27 -7.61
C TRP A 193 -9.34 -16.25 -6.27
N LEU A 194 -9.83 -15.50 -5.29
CA LEU A 194 -9.25 -15.45 -3.93
C LEU A 194 -9.20 -16.82 -3.28
N ALA A 195 -10.30 -17.61 -3.40
CA ALA A 195 -10.34 -18.95 -2.86
C ALA A 195 -9.23 -19.84 -3.46
N ASN A 196 -9.08 -19.82 -4.79
CA ASN A 196 -8.05 -20.58 -5.50
C ASN A 196 -6.64 -20.15 -5.09
N GLU A 197 -6.36 -18.82 -5.07
CA GLU A 197 -5.04 -18.29 -4.67
C GLU A 197 -4.67 -18.70 -3.23
N LEU A 198 -5.63 -18.69 -2.31
CA LEU A 198 -5.42 -19.14 -0.93
C LEU A 198 -5.19 -20.65 -0.84
N ASP A 199 -5.97 -21.46 -1.57
CA ASP A 199 -5.87 -22.92 -1.54
C ASP A 199 -4.54 -23.40 -2.17
N GLU A 200 -4.09 -22.78 -3.27
CA GLU A 200 -2.81 -23.06 -3.93
C GLU A 200 -1.58 -22.68 -3.08
N ARG A 201 -1.72 -21.74 -2.15
CA ARG A 201 -0.64 -21.22 -1.29
C ARG A 201 -0.91 -21.46 0.19
N SER A 202 -1.60 -22.57 0.51
CA SER A 202 -2.01 -22.89 1.88
C SER A 202 -0.86 -23.26 2.84
N ASP A 203 0.33 -23.49 2.28
CA ASP A 203 1.57 -23.75 3.03
C ASP A 203 2.15 -22.50 3.71
N LYS A 204 1.68 -21.32 3.34
CA LYS A 204 2.16 -20.02 3.86
C LYS A 204 0.99 -19.16 4.34
N PRO A 205 1.14 -18.41 5.47
CA PRO A 205 0.09 -17.51 5.94
C PRO A 205 -0.21 -16.43 4.91
N ALA A 206 -1.48 -16.05 4.80
CA ALA A 206 -1.95 -15.00 3.93
C ALA A 206 -2.46 -13.79 4.72
N LEU A 207 -2.07 -12.59 4.27
CA LEU A 207 -2.55 -11.29 4.72
C LEU A 207 -3.31 -10.65 3.56
N ILE A 208 -4.59 -10.42 3.73
CA ILE A 208 -5.50 -9.98 2.68
C ILE A 208 -5.77 -8.48 2.82
N PHE A 209 -5.73 -7.74 1.72
CA PHE A 209 -5.93 -6.29 1.66
C PHE A 209 -7.10 -5.97 0.74
N GLY A 210 -8.04 -5.18 1.24
CA GLY A 210 -9.13 -4.62 0.46
C GLY A 210 -9.60 -3.33 1.11
N HIS A 211 -10.10 -2.38 0.31
CA HIS A 211 -10.37 -1.04 0.84
C HIS A 211 -11.52 -1.00 1.85
N PHE A 212 -12.64 -1.66 1.54
CA PHE A 212 -13.84 -1.56 2.36
C PHE A 212 -13.78 -2.41 3.63
N ASN A 213 -14.32 -1.86 4.73
CA ASN A 213 -14.64 -2.64 5.93
C ASN A 213 -15.60 -3.81 5.57
N PRO A 214 -15.40 -5.01 6.13
CA PRO A 214 -16.15 -6.21 5.74
C PRO A 214 -17.60 -6.23 6.28
N TYR A 215 -17.93 -5.32 7.19
CA TYR A 215 -19.27 -5.11 7.75
C TYR A 215 -19.47 -3.62 8.06
N PRO A 216 -20.73 -3.14 8.22
CA PRO A 216 -20.99 -1.74 8.57
C PRO A 216 -20.27 -1.33 9.86
N ASN A 217 -19.53 -0.24 9.82
CA ASN A 217 -18.86 0.31 11.00
C ASN A 217 -19.87 1.08 11.87
N ARG A 218 -19.73 0.93 13.19
CA ARG A 218 -20.51 1.67 14.21
C ARG A 218 -19.64 2.64 15.02
N GLY A 219 -18.44 2.95 14.55
CA GLY A 219 -17.51 3.85 15.21
C GLY A 219 -18.00 5.29 15.29
N VAL A 220 -17.10 6.26 15.31
CA VAL A 220 -17.39 7.69 15.41
C VAL A 220 -18.35 8.16 14.30
N ARG A 221 -18.23 7.58 13.10
CA ARG A 221 -19.14 7.78 11.98
C ARG A 221 -19.59 6.44 11.42
N PRO A 222 -20.93 6.15 11.40
CA PRO A 222 -21.43 4.94 10.74
C PRO A 222 -21.12 4.99 9.24
N ILE A 223 -20.35 4.02 8.75
CA ILE A 223 -19.98 3.89 7.34
C ILE A 223 -20.46 2.53 6.86
N LYS A 224 -21.02 2.50 5.64
CA LYS A 224 -21.44 1.26 4.99
C LYS A 224 -20.23 0.39 4.70
N GLY A 225 -20.34 -0.90 5.01
CA GLY A 225 -19.33 -1.87 4.66
C GLY A 225 -19.46 -2.40 3.23
N MET A 226 -18.59 -3.36 2.93
CA MET A 226 -18.64 -4.14 1.71
C MET A 226 -19.97 -4.88 1.57
N GLN A 227 -20.57 -4.88 0.37
CA GLN A 227 -21.89 -5.48 0.14
C GLN A 227 -21.86 -7.01 0.25
N ASP A 228 -20.78 -7.64 -0.19
CA ASP A 228 -20.53 -9.08 -0.10
C ASP A 228 -19.50 -9.44 0.98
N GLY A 229 -19.31 -8.57 1.96
CA GLY A 229 -18.37 -8.76 3.06
C GLY A 229 -18.63 -10.01 3.89
N ALA A 230 -19.91 -10.44 4.02
CA ALA A 230 -20.25 -11.70 4.69
C ALA A 230 -19.69 -12.91 3.94
N SER A 231 -19.72 -12.91 2.61
CA SER A 231 -19.14 -13.95 1.76
C SER A 231 -17.61 -13.97 1.89
N LEU A 232 -16.97 -12.80 1.89
CA LEU A 232 -15.54 -12.67 2.13
C LEU A 232 -15.15 -13.26 3.50
N LEU A 233 -15.83 -12.84 4.58
CA LEU A 233 -15.52 -13.30 5.93
C LEU A 233 -15.77 -14.81 6.11
N LYS A 234 -16.76 -15.38 5.43
CA LYS A 234 -16.98 -16.82 5.40
C LYS A 234 -15.82 -17.53 4.72
N LEU A 235 -15.43 -17.09 3.52
CA LEU A 235 -14.33 -17.64 2.73
C LEU A 235 -13.01 -17.65 3.52
N LEU A 236 -12.68 -16.51 4.17
CA LEU A 236 -11.47 -16.39 4.98
C LEU A 236 -11.54 -17.20 6.28
N GLY A 237 -12.75 -17.28 6.89
CA GLY A 237 -12.96 -18.05 8.12
C GLY A 237 -12.87 -19.57 7.94
N GLU A 238 -12.99 -20.07 6.70
CA GLU A 238 -12.82 -21.49 6.34
C GLU A 238 -11.34 -21.87 6.07
N ARG A 239 -10.41 -20.89 6.14
CA ARG A 239 -8.98 -21.08 5.80
C ARG A 239 -8.09 -20.57 6.92
N GLU A 240 -7.60 -21.48 7.76
CA GLU A 240 -6.80 -21.17 8.95
C GLU A 240 -5.53 -20.32 8.63
N HIS A 241 -4.92 -20.50 7.44
CA HIS A 241 -3.77 -19.74 6.98
C HIS A 241 -4.11 -18.31 6.53
N ALA A 242 -5.38 -17.95 6.33
CA ALA A 242 -5.83 -16.58 6.13
C ALA A 242 -5.82 -15.83 7.48
N ARG A 243 -4.73 -15.12 7.81
CA ARG A 243 -4.47 -14.62 9.18
C ARG A 243 -5.03 -13.25 9.44
N ALA A 244 -5.15 -12.40 8.42
CA ALA A 244 -5.70 -11.05 8.59
C ALA A 244 -6.38 -10.53 7.31
N TYR A 245 -7.38 -9.67 7.53
CA TYR A 245 -7.97 -8.79 6.53
C TYR A 245 -7.73 -7.33 6.93
N PHE A 246 -7.00 -6.60 6.08
CA PHE A 246 -6.68 -5.19 6.25
C PHE A 246 -7.63 -4.35 5.40
N TYR A 247 -8.20 -3.29 6.00
CA TYR A 247 -9.11 -2.37 5.31
C TYR A 247 -8.89 -0.92 5.75
N GLY A 248 -9.30 0.03 4.94
CA GLY A 248 -9.34 1.47 5.21
C GLY A 248 -10.79 1.96 5.30
N HIS A 249 -11.13 2.98 4.50
CA HIS A 249 -12.49 3.49 4.27
C HIS A 249 -13.13 4.21 5.47
N THR A 250 -12.90 3.74 6.68
CA THR A 250 -13.47 4.31 7.91
C THR A 250 -12.59 5.35 8.57
N HIS A 251 -11.33 5.48 8.13
CA HIS A 251 -10.32 6.40 8.65
C HIS A 251 -10.04 6.23 10.16
N GLU A 252 -10.04 5.00 10.64
CA GLU A 252 -9.82 4.69 12.05
C GLU A 252 -8.72 3.63 12.23
N TRP A 253 -7.98 3.68 13.32
CA TRP A 253 -7.04 2.63 13.69
C TRP A 253 -7.68 1.69 14.70
N GLN A 254 -8.07 0.48 14.25
CA GLN A 254 -8.73 -0.53 15.08
C GLN A 254 -8.19 -1.94 14.76
N HIS A 255 -8.30 -2.84 15.74
CA HIS A 255 -7.96 -4.24 15.60
C HIS A 255 -9.05 -5.07 16.25
N ASP A 256 -9.77 -5.83 15.47
CA ASP A 256 -10.78 -6.79 15.89
C ASP A 256 -10.37 -8.22 15.49
N ARG A 257 -11.05 -9.21 16.05
CA ARG A 257 -10.83 -10.62 15.72
C ARG A 257 -12.15 -11.36 15.49
N ARG A 258 -12.14 -12.27 14.52
CA ARG A 258 -13.21 -13.22 14.28
C ARG A 258 -12.61 -14.62 14.12
N GLY A 259 -12.65 -15.43 15.20
CA GLY A 259 -11.91 -16.68 15.26
C GLY A 259 -10.41 -16.46 15.15
N HIS A 260 -9.77 -17.13 14.19
CA HIS A 260 -8.35 -16.95 13.88
C HIS A 260 -8.07 -15.67 13.06
N LEU A 261 -9.06 -15.15 12.34
CA LEU A 261 -8.92 -14.01 11.44
C LEU A 261 -8.83 -12.69 12.22
N ASN A 262 -7.76 -11.94 11.99
CA ASN A 262 -7.59 -10.58 12.48
C ASN A 262 -8.21 -9.60 11.48
N LEU A 263 -8.93 -8.60 11.97
CA LEU A 263 -9.55 -7.54 11.17
C LEU A 263 -8.88 -6.22 11.54
N ILE A 264 -8.06 -5.71 10.63
CA ILE A 264 -7.22 -4.52 10.87
C ILE A 264 -7.77 -3.35 10.08
N ASN A 265 -8.31 -2.39 10.78
CA ASN A 265 -8.71 -1.10 10.23
C ASN A 265 -7.49 -0.18 10.19
N GLN A 266 -7.11 0.28 9.01
CA GLN A 266 -5.95 1.13 8.79
C GLN A 266 -6.33 2.61 8.96
N PRO A 267 -5.47 3.42 9.59
CA PRO A 267 -5.70 4.85 9.67
C PRO A 267 -5.57 5.49 8.28
N ALA A 268 -6.30 6.57 8.05
CA ALA A 268 -6.10 7.36 6.85
C ALA A 268 -4.80 8.16 6.92
N VAL A 269 -4.13 8.32 5.79
CA VAL A 269 -3.01 9.27 5.66
C VAL A 269 -3.51 10.69 5.53
N SER A 270 -4.70 10.87 4.94
CA SER A 270 -5.27 12.18 4.61
C SER A 270 -5.88 12.90 5.80
N TYR A 271 -7.08 12.53 6.18
CA TYR A 271 -7.89 13.20 7.19
C TYR A 271 -8.71 12.19 8.02
N TYR A 272 -9.33 12.66 9.09
CA TYR A 272 -10.10 11.86 10.04
C TYR A 272 -11.49 12.44 10.28
N PHE A 273 -12.43 11.63 10.78
CA PHE A 273 -13.83 12.01 10.94
C PHE A 273 -14.24 12.37 12.37
N GLY A 274 -13.32 12.41 13.31
CA GLY A 274 -13.65 12.71 14.70
C GLY A 274 -12.44 13.13 15.53
N LYS A 275 -12.69 13.87 16.62
CA LYS A 275 -11.65 14.31 17.54
C LYS A 275 -10.88 13.13 18.15
N GLY A 276 -9.56 13.24 18.17
CA GLY A 276 -8.70 12.26 18.83
C GLY A 276 -8.56 10.95 18.06
N ILE A 277 -8.98 10.89 16.79
CA ILE A 277 -8.70 9.78 15.89
C ILE A 277 -7.28 9.96 15.32
N ALA A 278 -6.50 8.89 15.36
CA ALA A 278 -5.18 8.87 14.75
C ALA A 278 -5.27 8.90 13.24
N HIS A 279 -4.48 9.76 12.59
CA HIS A 279 -4.21 9.65 11.17
C HIS A 279 -2.72 9.46 10.92
N GLY A 280 -2.40 8.65 9.89
CA GLY A 280 -1.04 8.23 9.64
C GLY A 280 -0.95 6.96 8.82
N TRP A 281 0.03 6.14 9.12
CA TRP A 281 0.35 4.93 8.37
C TRP A 281 0.90 3.83 9.29
N VAL A 282 1.02 2.61 8.78
CA VAL A 282 1.48 1.46 9.58
C VAL A 282 2.80 0.94 9.03
N ASP A 283 3.78 0.76 9.90
CA ASP A 283 5.04 0.07 9.64
C ASP A 283 4.85 -1.40 10.06
N MET A 284 4.82 -2.30 9.10
CA MET A 284 4.65 -3.73 9.31
C MET A 284 5.98 -4.44 9.10
N ARG A 285 6.35 -5.31 10.04
CA ARG A 285 7.50 -6.23 9.92
C ARG A 285 7.02 -7.66 10.05
N LEU A 286 7.43 -8.47 9.08
CA LEU A 286 7.17 -9.91 9.07
C LEU A 286 8.38 -10.65 9.61
N THR A 287 8.13 -11.64 10.45
CA THR A 287 9.12 -12.57 10.96
C THR A 287 8.53 -13.98 10.89
N ASP A 288 9.34 -14.98 11.18
CA ASP A 288 8.83 -16.35 11.31
C ASP A 288 7.74 -16.39 12.39
N GLY A 289 6.52 -16.67 11.96
CA GLY A 289 5.34 -16.81 12.80
C GLY A 289 4.67 -15.50 13.30
N LEU A 290 5.17 -14.30 12.94
CA LEU A 290 4.60 -13.05 13.48
C LEU A 290 4.62 -11.91 12.48
N ALA A 291 3.50 -11.16 12.37
CA ALA A 291 3.47 -9.83 11.76
C ALA A 291 3.31 -8.77 12.86
N GLN A 292 4.29 -7.88 12.97
CA GLN A 292 4.30 -6.77 13.91
C GLN A 292 3.89 -5.49 13.21
N LEU A 293 2.84 -4.85 13.71
CA LEU A 293 2.28 -3.59 13.19
C LEU A 293 2.62 -2.46 14.16
N LYS A 294 3.15 -1.35 13.66
CA LYS A 294 3.41 -0.14 14.45
C LYS A 294 2.76 1.06 13.77
N LEU A 295 1.84 1.70 14.49
CA LEU A 295 1.19 2.93 14.03
C LEU A 295 2.18 4.11 14.03
N GLN A 296 2.25 4.81 12.92
CA GLN A 296 3.03 6.03 12.71
C GLN A 296 2.09 7.20 12.43
N CYS A 297 1.73 7.98 13.45
CA CYS A 297 0.88 9.14 13.25
C CYS A 297 1.62 10.28 12.56
N ILE A 298 0.90 11.07 11.74
CA ILE A 298 1.42 12.33 11.19
C ILE A 298 1.80 13.27 12.33
N ASN A 299 0.86 13.51 13.26
CA ASN A 299 1.19 14.18 14.53
C ASN A 299 1.83 13.18 15.51
N ARG A 300 3.13 13.29 15.71
CA ARG A 300 3.89 12.39 16.60
C ARG A 300 3.51 12.52 18.08
N ASN A 301 2.84 13.61 18.47
CA ASN A 301 2.35 13.82 19.83
C ASN A 301 0.97 13.17 20.07
N HIS A 302 0.37 12.56 19.04
CA HIS A 302 -0.89 11.85 19.21
C HIS A 302 -0.73 10.66 20.16
N LYS A 303 -1.70 10.47 21.08
CA LYS A 303 -1.65 9.42 22.13
C LYS A 303 -1.44 7.99 21.61
N GLN A 304 -1.88 7.72 20.37
CA GLN A 304 -1.73 6.40 19.73
C GLN A 304 -0.46 6.29 18.89
N HIS A 305 0.38 7.36 18.78
CA HIS A 305 1.62 7.25 18.03
C HIS A 305 2.52 6.17 18.64
N GLY A 306 2.98 5.24 17.82
CA GLY A 306 3.80 4.11 18.25
C GLY A 306 3.00 2.92 18.79
N ASP A 307 1.65 2.97 18.77
CA ASP A 307 0.80 1.83 19.13
C ASP A 307 1.16 0.59 18.33
N ARG A 308 1.22 -0.56 19.00
CA ARG A 308 1.66 -1.84 18.41
C ARG A 308 0.54 -2.86 18.43
N ARG A 309 0.46 -3.65 17.37
CA ARG A 309 -0.40 -4.82 17.25
C ARG A 309 0.43 -5.97 16.70
N GLU A 310 0.04 -7.19 17.05
CA GLU A 310 0.69 -8.41 16.60
C GLU A 310 -0.35 -9.37 16.03
N ILE A 311 0.01 -9.99 14.91
CA ILE A 311 -0.77 -11.02 14.24
C ILE A 311 0.09 -12.28 14.21
N LYS A 312 -0.36 -13.34 14.91
CA LYS A 312 0.27 -14.65 14.81
C LYS A 312 0.04 -15.21 13.40
N LEU A 313 1.11 -15.54 12.72
CA LEU A 313 1.11 -16.13 11.38
C LEU A 313 1.04 -17.64 11.40
N THR A 314 1.50 -18.27 12.50
CA THR A 314 1.36 -19.71 12.72
C THR A 314 -0.04 -20.08 13.23
N THR A 315 -0.52 -21.25 12.88
CA THR A 315 -1.75 -21.88 13.41
C THR A 315 -1.62 -22.24 14.87
#